data_1762a6c85eedb5092bb3a9904ba011e1
#
_entry.id   1762a6c85eedb5092bb3a9904ba011e1
#
_cell.length_a   1.000
_cell.length_b   1.000
_cell.length_c   1.000
_cell.angle_alpha   90.00
_cell.angle_beta   90.00
_cell.angle_gamma   90.00
#
_symmetry.space_group_name_H-M   'P 1'
#
loop_
_entity.id
_entity.type
_entity.pdbx_description
1 polymer ?
#
loop_
_entity_poly.entity_id
_entity_poly.type
_entity_poly.pdbx_seq_one_letter_code
_entity_poly.pdbx_strand_id
1 'polypeptide(L)'
;GSILLAMASPQAGMAALTGTLAGTRQGMISFTQQNEQEADRIGIQVLQRSGFDPQAMPSFLEKLLDQARYSSRPPEILLTHPLPESRLSDARNRANQMRPVVVQSSQDFYMAKVRTLGMYNSGRNQLTSDLLDALAKGNVREKNAAQYGQALQAMEASKYDEARKALQPLLASAPDNPWYLDLATDIDLGQKKATDAINRLKGAKDIRNNPVLQLNLANAYLQGGQPGEAVTILNRYTFNNKDDQNGWELLAQAQGQLGNRDQELAARAEGLALAGRLDQAISL
;
A
#
# COMPACT_ATOMS: atom_id res chain seq x y z
N GLY A 1 -43.84 8.22 -21.02
CA GLY A 1 -43.87 9.27 -22.07
C GLY A 1 -43.14 8.82 -23.36
N SER A 2 -41.93 8.39 -23.31
CA SER A 2 -41.09 8.02 -24.47
C SER A 2 -41.64 6.83 -25.29
N ILE A 3 -42.29 5.85 -24.61
CA ILE A 3 -42.89 4.68 -25.25
C ILE A 3 -44.14 5.08 -26.04
N LEU A 4 -44.96 5.97 -25.50
CA LEU A 4 -46.17 6.49 -26.19
C LEU A 4 -45.78 7.35 -27.40
N LEU A 5 -44.74 8.13 -27.30
CA LEU A 5 -44.17 8.91 -28.42
C LEU A 5 -43.58 7.99 -29.52
N ALA A 6 -42.96 6.87 -29.16
CA ALA A 6 -42.42 5.92 -30.13
C ALA A 6 -43.53 5.20 -30.93
N MET A 7 -44.72 5.03 -30.34
CA MET A 7 -45.88 4.49 -31.00
C MET A 7 -46.52 5.50 -31.99
N ALA A 8 -46.39 6.79 -31.74
CA ALA A 8 -46.92 7.87 -32.61
C ALA A 8 -45.92 8.28 -33.71
N SER A 9 -44.63 8.28 -33.43
CA SER A 9 -43.57 8.55 -34.36
C SER A 9 -42.27 7.88 -33.90
N PRO A 10 -41.75 6.88 -34.62
CA PRO A 10 -40.50 6.18 -34.25
C PRO A 10 -39.30 7.11 -34.10
N GLN A 11 -39.22 8.14 -34.95
CA GLN A 11 -38.13 9.14 -34.89
C GLN A 11 -38.23 10.01 -33.65
N ALA A 12 -39.42 10.49 -33.26
CA ALA A 12 -39.64 11.26 -32.07
C ALA A 12 -39.44 10.42 -30.78
N GLY A 13 -39.83 9.15 -30.81
CA GLY A 13 -39.56 8.20 -29.74
C GLY A 13 -38.10 7.93 -29.50
N MET A 14 -37.33 7.73 -30.56
CA MET A 14 -35.87 7.57 -30.49
C MET A 14 -35.15 8.82 -29.97
N ALA A 15 -35.58 10.02 -30.41
CA ALA A 15 -35.05 11.30 -29.93
C ALA A 15 -35.36 11.50 -28.44
N ALA A 16 -36.56 11.15 -27.99
CA ALA A 16 -36.94 11.22 -26.58
C ALA A 16 -36.18 10.21 -25.70
N LEU A 17 -35.98 8.99 -26.19
CA LEU A 17 -35.16 7.97 -25.48
C LEU A 17 -33.68 8.39 -25.37
N THR A 18 -33.12 8.92 -26.44
CA THR A 18 -31.72 9.40 -26.44
C THR A 18 -31.60 10.61 -25.50
N GLY A 19 -32.56 11.53 -25.50
CA GLY A 19 -32.58 12.69 -24.62
C GLY A 19 -32.72 12.33 -23.14
N THR A 20 -33.58 11.32 -22.82
CA THR A 20 -33.71 10.83 -21.42
C THR A 20 -32.47 10.11 -20.94
N LEU A 21 -31.84 9.29 -21.77
CA LEU A 21 -30.56 8.61 -21.44
C LEU A 21 -29.44 9.61 -21.24
N ALA A 22 -29.31 10.63 -22.11
CA ALA A 22 -28.33 11.70 -21.97
C ALA A 22 -28.57 12.53 -20.71
N GLY A 23 -29.82 12.88 -20.40
CA GLY A 23 -30.21 13.59 -19.19
C GLY A 23 -29.93 12.79 -17.92
N THR A 24 -30.16 11.48 -17.93
CA THR A 24 -29.84 10.60 -16.79
C THR A 24 -28.32 10.52 -16.56
N ARG A 25 -27.53 10.35 -17.63
CA ARG A 25 -26.06 10.35 -17.54
C ARG A 25 -25.53 11.69 -17.02
N GLN A 26 -26.05 12.80 -17.54
CA GLN A 26 -25.66 14.13 -17.09
C GLN A 26 -26.03 14.37 -15.61
N GLY A 27 -27.18 13.89 -15.18
CA GLY A 27 -27.61 13.93 -13.78
C GLY A 27 -26.67 13.13 -12.86
N MET A 28 -26.28 11.94 -13.29
CA MET A 28 -25.32 11.12 -12.54
C MET A 28 -23.93 11.79 -12.44
N ILE A 29 -23.43 12.36 -13.53
CA ILE A 29 -22.15 13.10 -13.53
C ILE A 29 -22.24 14.30 -12.58
N SER A 30 -23.28 15.10 -12.66
CA SER A 30 -23.47 16.26 -11.77
C SER A 30 -23.57 15.84 -10.30
N PHE A 31 -24.27 14.76 -9.99
CA PHE A 31 -24.39 14.23 -8.64
C PHE A 31 -23.03 13.77 -8.11
N THR A 32 -22.25 13.05 -8.93
CA THR A 32 -20.91 12.61 -8.56
C THR A 32 -19.99 13.83 -8.31
N GLN A 33 -20.02 14.84 -9.18
CA GLN A 33 -19.20 16.05 -9.00
C GLN A 33 -19.54 16.81 -7.70
N GLN A 34 -20.82 16.92 -7.35
CA GLN A 34 -21.25 17.55 -6.10
C GLN A 34 -20.76 16.77 -4.87
N ASN A 35 -20.85 15.45 -4.91
CA ASN A 35 -20.36 14.61 -3.83
C ASN A 35 -18.83 14.74 -3.67
N GLU A 36 -18.09 14.80 -4.77
CA GLU A 36 -16.65 15.01 -4.72
C GLU A 36 -16.27 16.37 -4.14
N GLN A 37 -16.99 17.44 -4.52
CA GLN A 37 -16.77 18.77 -3.95
C GLN A 37 -17.08 18.82 -2.46
N GLU A 38 -18.15 18.15 -2.01
CA GLU A 38 -18.48 18.06 -0.60
C GLU A 38 -17.42 17.24 0.17
N ALA A 39 -16.95 16.13 -0.40
CA ALA A 39 -15.88 15.33 0.18
C ALA A 39 -14.58 16.13 0.31
N ASP A 40 -14.20 16.89 -0.74
CA ASP A 40 -13.03 17.77 -0.70
C ASP A 40 -13.17 18.84 0.39
N ARG A 41 -14.35 19.47 0.49
CA ARG A 41 -14.63 20.49 1.49
C ARG A 41 -14.51 19.97 2.92
N ILE A 42 -15.06 18.80 3.18
CA ILE A 42 -14.96 18.14 4.49
C ILE A 42 -13.51 17.67 4.73
N GLY A 43 -12.87 17.06 3.72
CA GLY A 43 -11.50 16.57 3.80
C GLY A 43 -10.49 17.65 4.20
N ILE A 44 -10.57 18.84 3.60
CA ILE A 44 -9.70 19.97 3.97
C ILE A 44 -9.92 20.40 5.44
N GLN A 45 -11.18 20.43 5.90
CA GLN A 45 -11.48 20.75 7.31
C GLN A 45 -10.95 19.68 8.27
N VAL A 46 -11.03 18.40 7.89
CA VAL A 46 -10.48 17.29 8.66
C VAL A 46 -8.96 17.43 8.76
N LEU A 47 -8.26 17.70 7.64
CA LEU A 47 -6.82 17.95 7.64
C LEU A 47 -6.45 19.04 8.64
N GLN A 48 -7.12 20.20 8.56
CA GLN A 48 -6.86 21.33 9.45
C GLN A 48 -7.09 20.98 10.93
N ARG A 49 -8.22 20.34 11.24
CA ARG A 49 -8.58 19.97 12.63
C ARG A 49 -7.64 18.92 13.22
N SER A 50 -7.09 18.06 12.37
CA SER A 50 -6.12 17.03 12.74
C SER A 50 -4.68 17.54 12.80
N GLY A 51 -4.46 18.85 12.59
CA GLY A 51 -3.13 19.45 12.64
C GLY A 51 -2.27 19.18 11.38
N PHE A 52 -2.87 18.73 10.30
CA PHE A 52 -2.19 18.60 9.00
C PHE A 52 -2.31 19.88 8.17
N ASP A 53 -1.40 20.04 7.21
CA ASP A 53 -1.41 21.17 6.30
C ASP A 53 -2.58 21.09 5.31
N PRO A 54 -3.54 22.05 5.31
CA PRO A 54 -4.62 22.09 4.34
C PRO A 54 -4.16 22.14 2.88
N GLN A 55 -2.95 22.68 2.61
CA GLN A 55 -2.35 22.74 1.27
C GLN A 55 -2.00 21.35 0.72
N ALA A 56 -1.99 20.31 1.54
CA ALA A 56 -1.77 18.95 1.09
C ALA A 56 -2.88 18.47 0.12
N MET A 57 -4.14 18.90 0.33
CA MET A 57 -5.26 18.52 -0.54
C MET A 57 -5.10 19.07 -1.98
N PRO A 58 -4.98 20.37 -2.22
CA PRO A 58 -4.76 20.86 -3.57
C PRO A 58 -3.48 20.34 -4.21
N SER A 59 -2.41 20.13 -3.44
CA SER A 59 -1.16 19.54 -3.95
C SER A 59 -1.36 18.08 -4.40
N PHE A 60 -2.19 17.31 -3.72
CA PHE A 60 -2.56 15.96 -4.11
C PHE A 60 -3.40 15.94 -5.39
N LEU A 61 -4.44 16.78 -5.46
CA LEU A 61 -5.30 16.92 -6.64
C LEU A 61 -4.51 17.36 -7.88
N GLU A 62 -3.55 18.27 -7.72
CA GLU A 62 -2.66 18.71 -8.80
C GLU A 62 -1.83 17.54 -9.36
N LYS A 63 -1.23 16.73 -8.49
CA LYS A 63 -0.49 15.54 -8.90
C LYS A 63 -1.35 14.54 -9.67
N LEU A 64 -2.60 14.33 -9.25
CA LEU A 64 -3.53 13.47 -9.97
C LEU A 64 -3.87 14.02 -11.37
N LEU A 65 -4.09 15.34 -11.49
CA LEU A 65 -4.32 16.00 -12.78
C LEU A 65 -3.11 15.87 -13.70
N ASP A 66 -1.91 16.09 -13.19
CA ASP A 66 -0.68 15.95 -13.97
C ASP A 66 -0.47 14.53 -14.46
N GLN A 67 -0.73 13.54 -13.60
CA GLN A 67 -0.70 12.13 -14.02
C GLN A 67 -1.71 11.83 -15.12
N ALA A 68 -2.93 12.39 -15.04
CA ALA A 68 -3.96 12.21 -16.05
C ALA A 68 -3.58 12.85 -17.39
N ARG A 69 -2.99 14.03 -17.36
CA ARG A 69 -2.58 14.78 -18.58
C ARG A 69 -1.46 14.09 -19.38
N TYR A 70 -0.53 13.44 -18.67
CA TYR A 70 0.66 12.85 -19.29
C TYR A 70 0.59 11.31 -19.42
N SER A 71 -0.53 10.70 -19.07
CA SER A 71 -0.74 9.25 -19.18
C SER A 71 -1.72 8.93 -20.29
N SER A 72 -1.40 7.90 -21.10
CA SER A 72 -2.35 7.32 -22.06
C SER A 72 -3.53 6.62 -21.38
N ARG A 73 -3.39 6.29 -20.10
CA ARG A 73 -4.45 5.76 -19.23
C ARG A 73 -4.48 6.61 -17.95
N PRO A 74 -5.55 7.38 -17.72
CA PRO A 74 -5.71 8.11 -16.47
C PRO A 74 -5.71 7.12 -15.28
N PRO A 75 -5.27 7.54 -14.07
CA PRO A 75 -5.38 6.75 -12.88
C PRO A 75 -6.82 6.22 -12.69
N GLU A 76 -6.97 4.96 -12.31
CA GLU A 76 -8.28 4.29 -12.17
C GLU A 76 -9.23 5.06 -11.25
N ILE A 77 -8.72 5.67 -10.19
CA ILE A 77 -9.49 6.52 -9.29
C ILE A 77 -10.22 7.66 -10.02
N LEU A 78 -9.68 8.19 -11.11
CA LEU A 78 -10.31 9.28 -11.87
C LEU A 78 -11.46 8.79 -12.75
N LEU A 79 -11.62 7.49 -12.97
CA LEU A 79 -12.76 6.92 -13.69
C LEU A 79 -14.04 6.98 -12.84
N THR A 80 -13.90 6.80 -11.52
CA THR A 80 -15.01 6.82 -10.55
C THR A 80 -15.13 8.15 -9.81
N HIS A 81 -14.01 8.88 -9.66
CA HIS A 81 -13.91 10.16 -8.96
C HIS A 81 -13.40 11.25 -9.92
N PRO A 82 -14.25 11.80 -10.78
CA PRO A 82 -13.82 12.79 -11.76
C PRO A 82 -13.17 14.02 -11.11
N LEU A 83 -12.04 14.43 -11.67
CA LEU A 83 -11.28 15.59 -11.18
C LEU A 83 -11.27 16.72 -12.20
N PRO A 84 -12.35 17.53 -12.31
CA PRO A 84 -12.34 18.73 -13.10
C PRO A 84 -11.43 19.80 -12.46
N GLU A 85 -10.87 20.70 -13.29
CA GLU A 85 -10.01 21.79 -12.80
C GLU A 85 -10.71 22.69 -11.74
N SER A 86 -12.03 22.74 -11.77
CA SER A 86 -12.84 23.45 -10.77
C SER A 86 -12.66 22.91 -9.35
N ARG A 87 -12.49 21.58 -9.16
CA ARG A 87 -12.21 20.99 -7.84
C ARG A 87 -10.86 21.45 -7.30
N LEU A 88 -9.83 21.43 -8.14
CA LEU A 88 -8.49 21.92 -7.75
C LEU A 88 -8.53 23.40 -7.37
N SER A 89 -9.24 24.23 -8.16
CA SER A 89 -9.38 25.66 -7.89
C SER A 89 -10.13 25.94 -6.58
N ASP A 90 -11.23 25.21 -6.30
CA ASP A 90 -11.98 25.34 -5.05
C ASP A 90 -11.15 24.88 -3.83
N ALA A 91 -10.45 23.75 -3.97
CA ALA A 91 -9.54 23.25 -2.93
C ALA A 91 -8.42 24.27 -2.59
N ARG A 92 -7.80 24.88 -3.62
CA ARG A 92 -6.80 25.94 -3.43
C ARG A 92 -7.37 27.16 -2.73
N ASN A 93 -8.54 27.63 -3.17
CA ASN A 93 -9.19 28.80 -2.56
C ASN A 93 -9.50 28.55 -1.07
N ARG A 94 -9.99 27.37 -0.72
CA ARG A 94 -10.29 27.00 0.68
C ARG A 94 -9.01 26.87 1.51
N ALA A 95 -8.01 26.17 0.99
CA ALA A 95 -6.74 25.97 1.70
C ALA A 95 -6.01 27.30 1.95
N ASN A 96 -6.08 28.26 1.00
CA ASN A 96 -5.48 29.59 1.16
C ASN A 96 -6.14 30.46 2.23
N GLN A 97 -7.38 30.14 2.64
CA GLN A 97 -8.09 30.83 3.73
C GLN A 97 -7.78 30.23 5.11
N MET A 98 -7.08 29.11 5.14
CA MET A 98 -6.72 28.39 6.36
C MET A 98 -5.30 28.72 6.79
N ARG A 99 -4.99 28.52 8.07
CA ARG A 99 -3.63 28.71 8.57
C ARG A 99 -2.72 27.62 8.01
N PRO A 100 -1.58 27.97 7.41
CA PRO A 100 -0.61 26.97 6.99
C PRO A 100 -0.04 26.24 8.21
N VAL A 101 0.16 24.95 8.09
CA VAL A 101 0.73 24.09 9.13
C VAL A 101 1.96 23.40 8.55
N VAL A 102 3.10 23.59 9.25
CA VAL A 102 4.34 22.89 8.86
C VAL A 102 4.38 21.56 9.60
N VAL A 103 4.04 20.48 8.91
CA VAL A 103 4.15 19.11 9.43
C VAL A 103 5.42 18.47 8.89
N GLN A 104 6.30 18.04 9.80
CA GLN A 104 7.43 17.21 9.40
C GLN A 104 6.97 15.77 9.24
N SER A 105 7.20 15.19 8.05
CA SER A 105 6.91 13.78 7.81
C SER A 105 7.70 12.88 8.78
N SER A 106 7.04 11.81 9.23
CA SER A 106 7.67 10.83 10.13
C SER A 106 8.77 10.02 9.43
N GLN A 107 9.61 9.36 10.22
CA GLN A 107 10.56 8.39 9.67
C GLN A 107 9.83 7.27 8.91
N ASP A 108 8.73 6.78 9.47
CA ASP A 108 7.93 5.70 8.85
C ASP A 108 7.33 6.11 7.50
N PHE A 109 6.92 7.37 7.35
CA PHE A 109 6.47 7.88 6.06
C PHE A 109 7.55 7.75 4.98
N TYR A 110 8.77 8.15 5.29
CA TYR A 110 9.88 8.07 4.34
C TYR A 110 10.27 6.63 4.04
N MET A 111 10.26 5.74 5.05
CA MET A 111 10.52 4.32 4.87
C MET A 111 9.45 3.67 3.99
N ALA A 112 8.17 3.90 4.29
CA ALA A 112 7.06 3.40 3.49
C ALA A 112 7.13 3.89 2.04
N LYS A 113 7.40 5.18 1.83
CA LYS A 113 7.56 5.78 0.50
C LYS A 113 8.66 5.08 -0.31
N VAL A 114 9.84 4.93 0.27
CA VAL A 114 10.99 4.32 -0.40
C VAL A 114 10.71 2.83 -0.68
N ARG A 115 10.15 2.10 0.28
CA ARG A 115 9.81 0.67 0.10
C ARG A 115 8.75 0.47 -0.99
N THR A 116 7.69 1.28 -0.98
CA THR A 116 6.65 1.22 -2.01
C THR A 116 7.21 1.48 -3.41
N LEU A 117 8.07 2.48 -3.56
CA LEU A 117 8.71 2.79 -4.84
C LEU A 117 9.70 1.70 -5.28
N GLY A 118 10.33 0.99 -4.35
CA GLY A 118 11.19 -0.15 -4.64
C GLY A 118 10.40 -1.38 -5.10
N MET A 119 9.34 -1.74 -4.37
CA MET A 119 8.53 -2.93 -4.65
C MET A 119 7.66 -2.79 -5.90
N TYR A 120 7.05 -1.62 -6.12
CA TYR A 120 6.16 -1.35 -7.26
C TYR A 120 6.90 -0.58 -8.37
N ASN A 121 8.03 -1.13 -8.80
CA ASN A 121 8.93 -0.54 -9.78
C ASN A 121 8.31 -0.54 -11.19
N SER A 122 7.30 0.31 -11.44
CA SER A 122 6.61 0.41 -12.72
C SER A 122 6.51 1.84 -13.23
N GLY A 123 6.99 2.07 -14.45
CA GLY A 123 6.87 3.36 -15.14
C GLY A 123 7.59 4.51 -14.42
N ARG A 124 6.87 5.60 -14.14
CA ARG A 124 7.41 6.81 -13.49
C ARG A 124 7.56 6.70 -11.97
N ASN A 125 6.97 5.68 -11.36
CA ASN A 125 6.98 5.45 -9.92
C ASN A 125 8.08 4.44 -9.57
N GLN A 126 9.33 4.82 -9.77
CA GLN A 126 10.49 3.99 -9.48
C GLN A 126 11.33 4.60 -8.37
N LEU A 127 11.99 3.74 -7.61
CA LEU A 127 13.03 4.16 -6.69
C LEU A 127 14.29 4.48 -7.52
N THR A 128 14.43 5.74 -7.92
CA THR A 128 15.55 6.20 -8.75
C THR A 128 16.74 6.66 -7.91
N SER A 129 17.94 6.60 -8.49
CA SER A 129 19.15 7.17 -7.89
C SER A 129 18.98 8.67 -7.59
N ASP A 130 18.35 9.43 -8.50
CA ASP A 130 18.13 10.86 -8.31
C ASP A 130 17.25 11.16 -7.09
N LEU A 131 16.21 10.32 -6.83
CA LEU A 131 15.40 10.46 -5.62
C LEU A 131 16.21 10.15 -4.37
N LEU A 132 17.03 9.10 -4.38
CA LEU A 132 17.88 8.76 -3.25
C LEU A 132 18.93 9.84 -2.98
N ASP A 133 19.52 10.41 -4.02
CA ASP A 133 20.46 11.52 -3.92
C ASP A 133 19.80 12.80 -3.38
N ALA A 134 18.55 13.07 -3.77
CA ALA A 134 17.77 14.16 -3.23
C ALA A 134 17.48 13.97 -1.73
N LEU A 135 17.04 12.77 -1.33
CA LEU A 135 16.82 12.43 0.08
C LEU A 135 18.11 12.49 0.91
N ALA A 136 19.25 12.07 0.34
CA ALA A 136 20.54 12.10 1.02
C ALA A 136 21.02 13.52 1.35
N LYS A 137 20.51 14.55 0.66
CA LYS A 137 20.80 15.97 0.94
C LYS A 137 19.85 16.59 1.96
N GLY A 138 18.79 15.89 2.34
CA GLY A 138 17.75 16.37 3.23
C GLY A 138 18.10 16.27 4.73
N ASN A 139 17.05 16.25 5.55
CA ASN A 139 17.16 16.07 7.00
C ASN A 139 17.55 14.63 7.38
N VAL A 140 17.72 14.38 8.68
CA VAL A 140 18.13 13.03 9.18
C VAL A 140 17.17 11.93 8.76
N ARG A 141 15.85 12.18 8.75
CA ARG A 141 14.85 11.17 8.37
C ARG A 141 14.93 10.82 6.87
N GLU A 142 15.17 11.84 6.04
CA GLU A 142 15.37 11.68 4.60
C GLU A 142 16.69 10.96 4.30
N LYS A 143 17.77 11.29 4.99
CA LYS A 143 19.06 10.60 4.89
C LYS A 143 18.96 9.12 5.25
N ASN A 144 18.27 8.81 6.34
CA ASN A 144 18.01 7.42 6.73
C ASN A 144 17.20 6.68 5.66
N ALA A 145 16.20 7.34 5.07
CA ALA A 145 15.41 6.75 3.99
C ALA A 145 16.22 6.55 2.71
N ALA A 146 17.12 7.48 2.37
CA ALA A 146 18.04 7.31 1.24
C ALA A 146 18.93 6.07 1.45
N GLN A 147 19.50 5.93 2.62
CA GLN A 147 20.37 4.79 2.96
C GLN A 147 19.60 3.46 2.98
N TYR A 148 18.38 3.45 3.54
CA TYR A 148 17.47 2.31 3.47
C TYR A 148 17.14 1.94 2.01
N GLY A 149 16.86 2.94 1.16
CA GLY A 149 16.58 2.75 -0.25
C GLY A 149 17.75 2.17 -1.03
N GLN A 150 18.97 2.60 -0.73
CA GLN A 150 20.20 2.01 -1.31
C GLN A 150 20.34 0.54 -0.91
N ALA A 151 20.09 0.20 0.36
CA ALA A 151 20.10 -1.18 0.82
C ALA A 151 19.01 -2.02 0.13
N LEU A 152 17.81 -1.47 -0.04
CA LEU A 152 16.71 -2.13 -0.73
C LEU A 152 17.05 -2.39 -2.21
N GLN A 153 17.56 -1.39 -2.94
CA GLN A 153 17.99 -1.58 -4.34
C GLN A 153 19.08 -2.63 -4.50
N ALA A 154 20.06 -2.64 -3.60
CA ALA A 154 21.11 -3.64 -3.62
C ALA A 154 20.56 -5.05 -3.34
N MET A 155 19.62 -5.19 -2.40
CA MET A 155 18.94 -6.45 -2.08
C MET A 155 18.14 -6.96 -3.29
N GLU A 156 17.34 -6.10 -3.93
CA GLU A 156 16.57 -6.43 -5.14
C GLU A 156 17.48 -6.87 -6.32
N ALA A 157 18.69 -6.29 -6.41
CA ALA A 157 19.71 -6.69 -7.37
C ALA A 157 20.50 -7.94 -6.94
N SER A 158 20.10 -8.62 -5.85
CA SER A 158 20.79 -9.76 -5.25
C SER A 158 22.24 -9.47 -4.80
N LYS A 159 22.59 -8.21 -4.62
CA LYS A 159 23.88 -7.74 -4.11
C LYS A 159 23.86 -7.65 -2.58
N TYR A 160 23.67 -8.80 -1.94
CA TYR A 160 23.37 -8.88 -0.51
C TYR A 160 24.47 -8.29 0.40
N ASP A 161 25.74 -8.38 0.03
CA ASP A 161 26.83 -7.80 0.82
C ASP A 161 26.83 -6.27 0.75
N GLU A 162 26.51 -5.69 -0.42
CA GLU A 162 26.31 -4.24 -0.58
C GLU A 162 25.08 -3.80 0.23
N ALA A 163 23.98 -4.54 0.14
CA ALA A 163 22.76 -4.27 0.90
C ALA A 163 23.02 -4.28 2.42
N ARG A 164 23.70 -5.28 2.91
CA ARG A 164 24.10 -5.39 4.33
C ARG A 164 24.96 -4.22 4.76
N LYS A 165 25.97 -3.86 3.98
CA LYS A 165 26.86 -2.73 4.28
C LYS A 165 26.08 -1.41 4.34
N ALA A 166 25.15 -1.19 3.42
CA ALA A 166 24.30 0.00 3.41
C ALA A 166 23.34 0.04 4.60
N LEU A 167 22.77 -1.11 5.02
CA LEU A 167 21.81 -1.19 6.12
C LEU A 167 22.46 -1.12 7.52
N GLN A 168 23.71 -1.55 7.65
CA GLN A 168 24.39 -1.70 8.94
C GLN A 168 24.37 -0.45 9.83
N PRO A 169 24.65 0.79 9.34
CA PRO A 169 24.61 1.98 10.18
C PRO A 169 23.20 2.28 10.72
N LEU A 170 22.17 1.98 9.95
CA LEU A 170 20.78 2.15 10.37
C LEU A 170 20.40 1.17 11.49
N LEU A 171 20.79 -0.10 11.33
CA LEU A 171 20.61 -1.12 12.37
C LEU A 171 21.41 -0.79 13.64
N ALA A 172 22.62 -0.26 13.52
CA ALA A 172 23.42 0.15 14.67
C ALA A 172 22.77 1.32 15.44
N SER A 173 22.14 2.26 14.72
CA SER A 173 21.47 3.42 15.33
C SER A 173 20.12 3.08 15.97
N ALA A 174 19.39 2.11 15.41
CA ALA A 174 18.06 1.70 15.86
C ALA A 174 17.87 0.18 15.64
N PRO A 175 18.46 -0.67 16.50
CA PRO A 175 18.49 -2.12 16.31
C PRO A 175 17.13 -2.80 16.38
N ASP A 176 16.13 -2.17 17.00
CA ASP A 176 14.77 -2.68 17.13
C ASP A 176 13.79 -2.06 16.10
N ASN A 177 14.30 -1.26 15.14
CA ASN A 177 13.44 -0.63 14.14
C ASN A 177 12.86 -1.69 13.17
N PRO A 178 11.52 -1.81 13.07
CA PRO A 178 10.90 -2.86 12.25
C PRO A 178 11.28 -2.83 10.77
N TRP A 179 11.43 -1.64 10.17
CA TRP A 179 11.82 -1.47 8.78
C TRP A 179 13.21 -2.04 8.50
N TYR A 180 14.14 -1.81 9.44
CA TYR A 180 15.51 -2.27 9.30
C TYR A 180 15.64 -3.77 9.56
N LEU A 181 14.89 -4.27 10.54
CA LEU A 181 14.85 -5.71 10.86
C LEU A 181 14.23 -6.51 9.72
N ASP A 182 13.16 -5.99 9.10
CA ASP A 182 12.50 -6.61 7.97
C ASP A 182 13.46 -6.73 6.78
N LEU A 183 14.08 -5.63 6.35
CA LEU A 183 15.04 -5.65 5.24
C LEU A 183 16.28 -6.50 5.55
N ALA A 184 16.76 -6.49 6.79
CA ALA A 184 17.88 -7.33 7.21
C ALA A 184 17.53 -8.83 7.13
N THR A 185 16.27 -9.17 7.45
CA THR A 185 15.76 -10.53 7.32
C THR A 185 15.73 -10.97 5.86
N ASP A 186 15.21 -10.12 4.96
CA ASP A 186 15.21 -10.41 3.52
C ASP A 186 16.63 -10.63 2.98
N ILE A 187 17.58 -9.80 3.40
CA ILE A 187 19.01 -9.94 3.01
C ILE A 187 19.59 -11.26 3.52
N ASP A 188 19.34 -11.64 4.78
CA ASP A 188 19.85 -12.88 5.34
C ASP A 188 19.25 -14.11 4.66
N LEU A 189 17.92 -14.10 4.43
CA LEU A 189 17.24 -15.20 3.75
C LEU A 189 17.70 -15.32 2.29
N GLY A 190 17.93 -14.21 1.59
CA GLY A 190 18.51 -14.21 0.25
C GLY A 190 19.91 -14.83 0.20
N GLN A 191 20.71 -14.69 1.26
CA GLN A 191 21.99 -15.34 1.43
C GLN A 191 21.91 -16.78 2.01
N LYS A 192 20.72 -17.32 2.22
CA LYS A 192 20.47 -18.62 2.89
C LYS A 192 21.01 -18.67 4.33
N LYS A 193 21.02 -17.53 5.01
CA LYS A 193 21.47 -17.37 6.40
C LYS A 193 20.28 -17.27 7.37
N ALA A 194 19.33 -18.20 7.26
CA ALA A 194 18.11 -18.20 8.08
C ALA A 194 18.40 -18.15 9.59
N THR A 195 19.46 -18.80 10.05
CA THR A 195 19.87 -18.78 11.47
C THR A 195 20.23 -17.38 11.95
N ASP A 196 20.88 -16.56 11.12
CA ASP A 196 21.23 -15.17 11.46
C ASP A 196 19.96 -14.31 11.59
N ALA A 197 19.01 -14.48 10.64
CA ALA A 197 17.71 -13.83 10.69
C ALA A 197 16.91 -14.20 11.96
N ILE A 198 16.83 -15.51 12.28
CA ILE A 198 16.14 -16.02 13.49
C ILE A 198 16.75 -15.40 14.75
N ASN A 199 18.08 -15.45 14.88
CA ASN A 199 18.77 -14.92 16.07
C ASN A 199 18.54 -13.43 16.27
N ARG A 200 18.61 -12.65 15.17
CA ARG A 200 18.33 -11.20 15.19
C ARG A 200 16.90 -10.92 15.61
N LEU A 201 15.92 -11.57 15.00
CA LEU A 201 14.51 -11.33 15.27
C LEU A 201 14.11 -11.77 16.70
N LYS A 202 14.66 -12.88 17.20
CA LYS A 202 14.44 -13.31 18.60
C LYS A 202 14.97 -12.30 19.62
N GLY A 203 16.00 -11.54 19.26
CA GLY A 203 16.56 -10.47 20.11
C GLY A 203 15.78 -9.16 20.06
N ALA A 204 14.87 -8.97 19.11
CA ALA A 204 14.11 -7.74 18.95
C ALA A 204 13.09 -7.54 20.09
N LYS A 205 13.06 -6.33 20.66
CA LYS A 205 12.24 -6.04 21.87
C LYS A 205 10.75 -6.21 21.64
N ASP A 206 10.27 -5.87 20.45
CA ASP A 206 8.83 -5.85 20.15
C ASP A 206 8.36 -7.04 19.30
N ILE A 207 9.13 -8.10 19.21
CA ILE A 207 8.84 -9.28 18.38
C ILE A 207 7.46 -9.87 18.68
N ARG A 208 6.98 -9.80 19.91
CA ARG A 208 5.70 -10.42 20.31
C ARG A 208 4.47 -9.59 19.91
N ASN A 209 4.63 -8.30 19.70
CA ASN A 209 3.53 -7.37 19.43
C ASN A 209 3.58 -6.79 18.00
N ASN A 210 4.68 -6.93 17.30
CA ASN A 210 4.82 -6.43 15.94
C ASN A 210 4.46 -7.52 14.91
N PRO A 211 3.35 -7.35 14.16
CA PRO A 211 2.88 -8.35 13.18
C PRO A 211 3.93 -8.67 12.11
N VAL A 212 4.61 -7.64 11.58
CA VAL A 212 5.62 -7.81 10.52
C VAL A 212 6.78 -8.67 11.03
N LEU A 213 7.29 -8.37 12.21
CA LEU A 213 8.41 -9.13 12.79
C LEU A 213 8.04 -10.58 13.11
N GLN A 214 6.78 -10.84 13.53
CA GLN A 214 6.28 -12.21 13.76
C GLN A 214 6.23 -13.01 12.46
N LEU A 215 5.72 -12.42 11.36
CA LEU A 215 5.70 -13.07 10.06
C LEU A 215 7.12 -13.30 9.52
N ASN A 216 8.00 -12.33 9.69
CA ASN A 216 9.42 -12.48 9.31
C ASN A 216 10.11 -13.61 10.09
N LEU A 217 9.86 -13.72 11.38
CA LEU A 217 10.43 -14.79 12.19
C LEU A 217 9.86 -16.17 11.78
N ALA A 218 8.57 -16.25 11.51
CA ALA A 218 7.94 -17.49 11.02
C ALA A 218 8.51 -17.89 9.65
N ASN A 219 8.68 -16.92 8.71
CA ASN A 219 9.30 -17.19 7.42
C ASN A 219 10.78 -17.62 7.57
N ALA A 220 11.53 -16.97 8.46
CA ALA A 220 12.91 -17.35 8.74
C ALA A 220 13.02 -18.79 9.29
N TYR A 221 12.11 -19.22 10.15
CA TYR A 221 12.02 -20.62 10.61
C TYR A 221 11.70 -21.59 9.47
N LEU A 222 10.77 -21.23 8.57
CA LEU A 222 10.42 -22.05 7.40
C LEU A 222 11.63 -22.23 6.47
N GLN A 223 12.32 -21.13 6.15
CA GLN A 223 13.51 -21.17 5.30
C GLN A 223 14.70 -21.87 5.99
N GLY A 224 14.73 -21.87 7.31
CA GLY A 224 15.71 -22.55 8.14
C GLY A 224 15.38 -24.02 8.41
N GLY A 225 14.33 -24.59 7.80
CA GLY A 225 13.94 -26.00 8.00
C GLY A 225 13.36 -26.30 9.39
N GLN A 226 12.79 -25.32 10.07
CA GLN A 226 12.21 -25.42 11.40
C GLN A 226 10.69 -25.14 11.38
N PRO A 227 9.89 -25.89 10.59
CA PRO A 227 8.46 -25.59 10.39
C PRO A 227 7.63 -25.69 11.67
N GLY A 228 8.03 -26.51 12.65
CA GLY A 228 7.34 -26.63 13.95
C GLY A 228 7.35 -25.32 14.75
N GLU A 229 8.48 -24.60 14.75
CA GLU A 229 8.60 -23.29 15.37
C GLU A 229 7.75 -22.25 14.64
N ALA A 230 7.73 -22.31 13.31
CA ALA A 230 6.87 -21.45 12.49
C ALA A 230 5.40 -21.66 12.81
N VAL A 231 4.92 -22.92 12.90
CA VAL A 231 3.53 -23.25 13.26
C VAL A 231 3.17 -22.68 14.63
N THR A 232 4.07 -22.77 15.62
CA THR A 232 3.82 -22.23 16.96
C THR A 232 3.56 -20.72 16.94
N ILE A 233 4.33 -19.97 16.16
CA ILE A 233 4.13 -18.52 15.99
C ILE A 233 2.85 -18.25 15.21
N LEU A 234 2.66 -18.92 14.08
CA LEU A 234 1.60 -18.65 13.12
C LEU A 234 0.21 -18.99 13.65
N ASN A 235 0.05 -20.06 14.44
CA ASN A 235 -1.22 -20.35 15.11
C ASN A 235 -1.67 -19.21 16.02
N ARG A 236 -0.75 -18.65 16.82
CA ARG A 236 -1.07 -17.48 17.64
C ARG A 236 -1.30 -16.22 16.79
N TYR A 237 -0.52 -16.07 15.73
CA TYR A 237 -0.62 -14.93 14.84
C TYR A 237 -1.99 -14.89 14.15
N THR A 238 -2.40 -15.97 13.49
CA THR A 238 -3.67 -16.07 12.76
C THR A 238 -4.88 -16.01 13.69
N PHE A 239 -4.74 -16.47 14.93
CA PHE A 239 -5.79 -16.30 15.94
C PHE A 239 -6.06 -14.83 16.27
N ASN A 240 -5.00 -14.01 16.36
CA ASN A 240 -5.09 -12.57 16.67
C ASN A 240 -5.32 -11.69 15.43
N ASN A 241 -4.89 -12.14 14.25
CA ASN A 241 -4.94 -11.40 12.98
C ASN A 241 -5.64 -12.26 11.92
N LYS A 242 -6.92 -12.52 12.16
CA LYS A 242 -7.73 -13.45 11.33
C LYS A 242 -7.84 -13.01 9.88
N ASP A 243 -7.79 -11.70 9.62
CA ASP A 243 -7.97 -11.09 8.31
C ASP A 243 -6.65 -10.92 7.53
N ASP A 244 -5.53 -11.38 8.08
CA ASP A 244 -4.23 -11.32 7.39
C ASP A 244 -3.98 -12.59 6.58
N GLN A 245 -4.15 -12.48 5.27
CA GLN A 245 -3.92 -13.56 4.31
C GLN A 245 -2.49 -14.12 4.39
N ASN A 246 -1.47 -13.26 4.60
CA ASN A 246 -0.07 -13.72 4.65
C ASN A 246 0.18 -14.69 5.82
N GLY A 247 -0.46 -14.43 6.97
CA GLY A 247 -0.37 -15.33 8.12
C GLY A 247 -0.91 -16.73 7.81
N TRP A 248 -2.04 -16.81 7.13
CA TRP A 248 -2.65 -18.07 6.73
C TRP A 248 -1.85 -18.79 5.64
N GLU A 249 -1.29 -18.07 4.67
CA GLU A 249 -0.42 -18.64 3.63
C GLU A 249 0.84 -19.25 4.22
N LEU A 250 1.51 -18.54 5.14
CA LEU A 250 2.69 -19.07 5.83
C LEU A 250 2.34 -20.26 6.73
N LEU A 251 1.17 -20.24 7.40
CA LEU A 251 0.70 -21.38 8.22
C LEU A 251 0.45 -22.61 7.35
N ALA A 252 -0.19 -22.43 6.19
CA ALA A 252 -0.39 -23.53 5.25
C ALA A 252 0.94 -24.12 4.78
N GLN A 253 1.91 -23.26 4.44
CA GLN A 253 3.25 -23.70 4.06
C GLN A 253 3.96 -24.47 5.17
N ALA A 254 3.86 -23.98 6.43
CA ALA A 254 4.47 -24.61 7.59
C ALA A 254 3.86 -26.00 7.87
N GLN A 255 2.54 -26.11 7.81
CA GLN A 255 1.82 -27.38 8.01
C GLN A 255 2.16 -28.37 6.86
N GLY A 256 2.25 -27.90 5.63
CA GLY A 256 2.66 -28.71 4.49
C GLY A 256 4.07 -29.28 4.64
N GLN A 257 5.03 -28.47 5.13
CA GLN A 257 6.39 -28.97 5.41
C GLN A 257 6.45 -30.03 6.53
N LEU A 258 5.49 -30.01 7.46
CA LEU A 258 5.36 -31.02 8.50
C LEU A 258 4.60 -32.28 8.03
N GLY A 259 3.98 -32.26 6.85
CA GLY A 259 3.12 -33.31 6.35
C GLY A 259 1.72 -33.33 6.97
N ASN A 260 1.32 -32.28 7.67
CA ASN A 260 0.03 -32.15 8.33
C ASN A 260 -1.05 -31.68 7.32
N ARG A 261 -1.46 -32.61 6.44
CA ARG A 261 -2.29 -32.27 5.27
C ARG A 261 -3.61 -31.58 5.61
N ASP A 262 -4.31 -32.02 6.65
CA ASP A 262 -5.60 -31.45 7.04
C ASP A 262 -5.45 -29.99 7.50
N GLN A 263 -4.44 -29.71 8.31
CA GLN A 263 -4.15 -28.35 8.79
C GLN A 263 -3.63 -27.45 7.67
N GLU A 264 -2.85 -28.00 6.72
CA GLU A 264 -2.42 -27.27 5.52
C GLU A 264 -3.64 -26.82 4.70
N LEU A 265 -4.57 -27.75 4.42
CA LEU A 265 -5.77 -27.44 3.64
C LEU A 265 -6.68 -26.44 4.36
N ALA A 266 -6.88 -26.61 5.67
CA ALA A 266 -7.65 -25.67 6.48
C ALA A 266 -7.06 -24.24 6.42
N ALA A 267 -5.76 -24.09 6.63
CA ALA A 267 -5.10 -22.78 6.56
C ALA A 267 -5.14 -22.19 5.12
N ARG A 268 -5.00 -23.03 4.10
CA ARG A 268 -5.11 -22.60 2.70
C ARG A 268 -6.52 -22.14 2.35
N ALA A 269 -7.56 -22.80 2.86
CA ALA A 269 -8.95 -22.42 2.66
C ALA A 269 -9.24 -21.04 3.26
N GLU A 270 -8.75 -20.74 4.46
CA GLU A 270 -8.86 -19.42 5.08
C GLU A 270 -8.19 -18.33 4.22
N GLY A 271 -6.97 -18.56 3.76
CA GLY A 271 -6.26 -17.63 2.86
C GLY A 271 -7.00 -17.38 1.55
N LEU A 272 -7.58 -18.42 0.94
CA LEU A 272 -8.38 -18.29 -0.28
C LEU A 272 -9.69 -17.55 -0.05
N ALA A 273 -10.35 -17.79 1.09
CA ALA A 273 -11.58 -17.09 1.45
C ALA A 273 -11.34 -15.59 1.64
N LEU A 274 -10.25 -15.21 2.31
CA LEU A 274 -9.84 -13.80 2.45
C LEU A 274 -9.51 -13.14 1.11
N ALA A 275 -8.95 -13.90 0.15
CA ALA A 275 -8.71 -13.43 -1.21
C ALA A 275 -9.99 -13.36 -2.08
N GLY A 276 -11.18 -13.66 -1.53
CA GLY A 276 -12.45 -13.69 -2.27
C GLY A 276 -12.61 -14.90 -3.21
N ARG A 277 -11.72 -15.91 -3.12
CA ARG A 277 -11.72 -17.10 -3.97
C ARG A 277 -12.52 -18.24 -3.33
N LEU A 278 -13.78 -17.97 -3.00
CA LEU A 278 -14.63 -18.83 -2.17
C LEU A 278 -14.83 -20.23 -2.77
N ASP A 279 -15.07 -20.34 -4.09
CA ASP A 279 -15.26 -21.64 -4.73
C ASP A 279 -14.04 -22.55 -4.58
N GLN A 280 -12.84 -21.96 -4.64
CA GLN A 280 -11.59 -22.69 -4.43
C GLN A 280 -11.37 -23.07 -2.97
N ALA A 281 -11.76 -22.20 -2.04
CA ALA A 281 -11.69 -22.51 -0.61
C ALA A 281 -12.61 -23.69 -0.21
N ILE A 282 -13.80 -23.78 -0.81
CA ILE A 282 -14.77 -24.84 -0.55
C ILE A 282 -14.33 -26.19 -1.16
N SER A 283 -13.55 -26.13 -2.25
CA SER A 283 -13.12 -27.33 -2.98
C SER A 283 -11.90 -28.04 -2.37
N LEU A 284 -11.27 -27.47 -1.34
CA LEU A 284 -10.16 -28.08 -0.62
C LEU A 284 -10.59 -29.10 0.43
#